data_5d2dddb7e7c426fa21c0d517d02905c6
#
_entry.id   5d2dddb7e7c426fa21c0d517d02905c6
#
_cell.length_a   1.000
_cell.length_b   1.000
_cell.length_c   1.000
_cell.angle_alpha   90.00
_cell.angle_beta   90.00
_cell.angle_gamma   90.00
#
_symmetry.space_group_name_H-M   'P 1'
#
loop_
_entity.id
_entity.type
_entity.pdbx_description
1 polymer ?
#
loop_
_entity_poly.entity_id
_entity_poly.type
_entity_poly.pdbx_seq_one_letter_code
_entity_poly.pdbx_strand_id
1 'polypeptide(L)'
;LGRTCWDAGKSRYVCPDGSDYINPKSHTIVAELKGIPDAGFVDCTWLTAPKGLGAPRGQAVTRPCNEQVELDVRYPKGARVVVEVGGREVAAADAVVTDLFIVGMGDSFASGEGNPDLPVRFSRERSVSYGVGLMSELTGYPARIGAWREVGDERFIQENARWHDQACHRSLYSHQLRAALQLSLEDPHRAVTFVGVACSGAEITAGLFLRYKGNEWVPNPPRLSQISAVAEAQCGNEQPRRHSLPEAYHLNGRVPELKGLTLVKCDAEFARKIDLLMISIGGNDVGFSRLVADAVLTDKSLLKVLGGWLGQIEGAATAKEQLATLYARYKALDRAIRNILHVPWKEGDRILLTAYPGLALLEDGSTVCPSGRAGMDVLRDFKLSEAKAREGSALAEHLNELMRRTAREHGWTFVDSHRKQFLNRGICAGWSDAAFSRADDLRLPRKIDGVWQPYNPADYWPYAPRQRWFRT
;
A
#
# COMPACT_ATOMS: atom_id res chain seq x y z
N LEU A 1 4.04 -13.04 7.95
CA LEU A 1 3.49 -11.76 8.47
C LEU A 1 4.05 -11.38 9.84
N GLY A 2 4.81 -12.25 10.47
CA GLY A 2 5.26 -12.05 11.84
C GLY A 2 6.26 -10.92 12.04
N ARG A 3 6.83 -10.36 11.00
CA ARG A 3 7.95 -9.42 11.15
C ARG A 3 7.79 -8.19 10.28
N THR A 4 7.72 -7.02 10.91
CA THR A 4 7.86 -5.73 10.24
C THR A 4 9.02 -4.97 10.86
N CYS A 5 9.89 -4.44 10.02
CA CYS A 5 11.02 -3.63 10.44
C CYS A 5 10.78 -2.13 10.20
N TRP A 6 9.54 -1.72 9.95
CA TRP A 6 9.20 -0.30 9.87
C TRP A 6 9.30 0.34 11.25
N ASP A 7 10.20 1.32 11.38
CA ASP A 7 10.35 2.15 12.58
C ASP A 7 9.73 3.52 12.28
N ALA A 8 8.52 3.75 12.81
CA ALA A 8 7.80 5.00 12.60
C ALA A 8 8.54 6.20 13.25
N GLY A 9 9.26 5.98 14.35
CA GLY A 9 10.04 7.02 15.02
C GLY A 9 11.23 7.49 14.19
N LYS A 10 11.82 6.59 13.42
CA LYS A 10 12.95 6.89 12.51
C LYS A 10 12.50 7.09 11.06
N SER A 11 11.24 6.82 10.77
CA SER A 11 10.66 6.88 9.41
C SER A 11 11.50 6.10 8.38
N ARG A 12 11.89 4.85 8.75
CA ARG A 12 12.69 3.95 7.90
C ARG A 12 12.54 2.49 8.31
N TYR A 13 13.00 1.59 7.46
CA TYR A 13 13.06 0.15 7.75
C TYR A 13 14.32 -0.18 8.54
N VAL A 14 14.16 -0.51 9.82
CA VAL A 14 15.24 -0.92 10.74
C VAL A 14 14.71 -2.00 11.65
N CYS A 15 15.29 -3.19 11.58
CA CYS A 15 14.89 -4.26 12.48
C CYS A 15 15.40 -4.02 13.90
N PRO A 16 14.57 -4.26 14.94
CA PRO A 16 14.97 -4.08 16.34
C PRO A 16 16.16 -4.95 16.76
N ASP A 17 16.33 -6.11 16.15
CA ASP A 17 17.42 -7.05 16.41
C ASP A 17 18.70 -6.75 15.62
N GLY A 18 18.75 -5.63 14.89
CA GLY A 18 19.87 -5.23 14.06
C GLY A 18 20.07 -6.06 12.78
N SER A 19 19.14 -6.97 12.46
CA SER A 19 19.20 -7.71 11.20
C SER A 19 18.94 -6.80 10.01
N ASP A 20 19.54 -7.15 8.87
CA ASP A 20 19.25 -6.46 7.62
C ASP A 20 17.93 -6.96 7.03
N TYR A 21 16.91 -6.10 7.05
CA TYR A 21 15.58 -6.40 6.50
C TYR A 21 15.62 -6.58 4.98
N ILE A 22 16.48 -5.83 4.33
CA ILE A 22 16.55 -5.79 2.86
C ILE A 22 17.40 -6.92 2.32
N ASN A 23 18.53 -7.20 2.98
CA ASN A 23 19.48 -8.23 2.54
C ASN A 23 19.58 -9.34 3.61
N PRO A 24 18.52 -10.20 3.73
CA PRO A 24 18.55 -11.29 4.68
C PRO A 24 19.69 -12.25 4.36
N LYS A 25 20.37 -12.74 5.38
CA LYS A 25 21.46 -13.72 5.23
C LYS A 25 20.95 -15.15 5.14
N SER A 26 19.77 -15.41 5.66
CA SER A 26 19.10 -16.71 5.68
C SER A 26 17.61 -16.56 5.71
N HIS A 27 16.92 -17.63 5.38
CA HIS A 27 15.48 -17.81 5.56
C HIS A 27 15.23 -19.09 6.35
N THR A 28 14.26 -19.07 7.25
CA THR A 28 13.79 -20.27 7.93
C THR A 28 12.80 -21.00 7.03
N ILE A 29 13.04 -22.28 6.80
CA ILE A 29 12.13 -23.19 6.10
C ILE A 29 11.56 -24.21 7.06
N VAL A 30 10.39 -24.74 6.76
CA VAL A 30 9.81 -25.91 7.43
C VAL A 30 10.06 -27.12 6.54
N ALA A 31 10.69 -28.16 7.12
CA ALA A 31 10.97 -29.41 6.45
C ALA A 31 10.22 -30.56 7.14
N GLU A 32 9.75 -31.51 6.35
CA GLU A 32 9.13 -32.75 6.83
C GLU A 32 9.68 -33.95 6.06
N LEU A 33 9.75 -35.10 6.71
CA LEU A 33 10.15 -36.35 6.10
C LEU A 33 8.91 -37.24 5.94
N LYS A 34 8.71 -37.79 4.76
CA LYS A 34 7.59 -38.68 4.43
C LYS A 34 8.08 -40.08 4.08
N GLY A 35 7.26 -41.07 4.36
CA GLY A 35 7.49 -42.44 3.91
C GLY A 35 8.41 -43.30 4.82
N ILE A 36 8.68 -42.89 6.07
CA ILE A 36 9.37 -43.70 7.05
C ILE A 36 8.33 -44.47 7.87
N PRO A 37 8.39 -45.82 7.89
CA PRO A 37 7.59 -46.60 8.80
C PRO A 37 7.93 -46.26 10.27
N ASP A 38 6.92 -46.25 11.14
CA ASP A 38 7.07 -45.99 12.57
C ASP A 38 7.82 -44.70 12.94
N ALA A 39 7.67 -43.65 12.11
CA ALA A 39 8.38 -42.38 12.19
C ALA A 39 8.27 -41.70 13.59
N GLY A 40 7.21 -41.98 14.34
CA GLY A 40 6.99 -41.42 15.67
C GLY A 40 7.89 -42.03 16.78
N PHE A 41 8.55 -43.18 16.50
CA PHE A 41 9.43 -43.88 17.44
C PHE A 41 10.92 -43.81 17.05
N VAL A 42 11.21 -43.10 15.98
CA VAL A 42 12.56 -42.99 15.42
C VAL A 42 12.98 -41.53 15.38
N ASP A 43 14.16 -41.22 15.87
CA ASP A 43 14.72 -39.87 15.78
C ASP A 43 15.45 -39.65 14.45
N CYS A 44 15.14 -38.54 13.83
CA CYS A 44 15.83 -38.03 12.66
C CYS A 44 16.76 -36.88 13.02
N THR A 45 17.99 -36.94 12.55
CA THR A 45 18.95 -35.86 12.65
C THR A 45 18.96 -35.10 11.30
N TRP A 46 18.52 -33.85 11.35
CA TRP A 46 18.49 -32.96 10.22
C TRP A 46 19.76 -32.13 10.18
N LEU A 47 20.46 -32.16 9.05
CA LEU A 47 21.70 -31.45 8.83
C LEU A 47 21.53 -30.45 7.69
N THR A 48 21.95 -29.21 7.87
CA THR A 48 22.01 -28.23 6.78
C THR A 48 23.47 -27.99 6.40
N ALA A 49 23.82 -28.20 5.16
CA ALA A 49 25.13 -27.88 4.60
C ALA A 49 24.99 -26.66 3.68
N PRO A 50 25.37 -25.44 4.13
CA PRO A 50 25.30 -24.25 3.31
C PRO A 50 26.14 -24.39 2.03
N LYS A 51 25.59 -23.97 0.90
CA LYS A 51 26.27 -24.00 -0.39
C LYS A 51 27.25 -22.83 -0.51
N GLY A 52 28.44 -23.10 -1.04
CA GLY A 52 29.47 -22.12 -1.37
C GLY A 52 30.80 -22.35 -0.67
N LEU A 53 31.88 -21.82 -1.27
CA LEU A 53 33.22 -21.88 -0.70
C LEU A 53 33.28 -21.16 0.65
N GLY A 54 33.91 -21.81 1.65
CA GLY A 54 34.08 -21.22 2.98
C GLY A 54 32.80 -21.15 3.81
N ALA A 55 31.75 -21.89 3.44
CA ALA A 55 30.52 -21.95 4.23
C ALA A 55 30.78 -22.53 5.63
N PRO A 56 30.26 -21.93 6.71
CA PRO A 56 30.36 -22.48 8.05
C PRO A 56 29.67 -23.85 8.14
N ARG A 57 30.00 -24.66 9.18
CA ARG A 57 29.28 -25.90 9.46
C ARG A 57 27.78 -25.57 9.59
N GLY A 58 26.95 -26.40 9.00
CA GLY A 58 25.51 -26.24 9.04
C GLY A 58 24.93 -26.55 10.44
N GLN A 59 23.66 -26.26 10.54
CA GLN A 59 22.86 -26.58 11.72
C GLN A 59 22.58 -28.09 11.78
N ALA A 60 22.58 -28.67 12.99
CA ALA A 60 22.10 -30.02 13.22
C ALA A 60 20.92 -29.94 14.20
N VAL A 61 19.79 -30.56 13.85
CA VAL A 61 18.59 -30.63 14.70
C VAL A 61 18.10 -32.05 14.73
N THR A 62 17.91 -32.60 15.94
CA THR A 62 17.35 -33.95 16.12
C THR A 62 15.93 -33.87 16.68
N ARG A 63 14.99 -34.53 15.99
CA ARG A 63 13.56 -34.60 16.31
C ARG A 63 12.99 -35.94 15.88
N PRO A 64 11.87 -36.40 16.46
CA PRO A 64 11.12 -37.51 15.89
C PRO A 64 10.85 -37.33 14.38
N CYS A 65 11.02 -38.41 13.60
CA CYS A 65 10.95 -38.34 12.15
C CYS A 65 9.59 -37.91 11.59
N ASN A 66 8.53 -38.00 12.39
CA ASN A 66 7.17 -37.56 12.04
C ASN A 66 6.91 -36.08 12.35
N GLU A 67 7.87 -35.40 13.00
CA GLU A 67 7.73 -33.97 13.30
C GLU A 67 8.30 -33.09 12.18
N GLN A 68 7.67 -31.92 12.00
CA GLN A 68 8.23 -30.86 11.17
C GLN A 68 9.38 -30.16 11.91
N VAL A 69 10.41 -29.78 11.19
CA VAL A 69 11.55 -29.04 11.73
C VAL A 69 11.73 -27.71 11.01
N GLU A 70 12.10 -26.70 11.79
CA GLU A 70 12.52 -25.42 11.26
C GLU A 70 14.03 -25.40 11.05
N LEU A 71 14.45 -25.08 9.83
CA LEU A 71 15.87 -25.05 9.45
C LEU A 71 16.20 -23.70 8.81
N ASP A 72 17.34 -23.13 9.19
CA ASP A 72 17.86 -21.94 8.53
C ASP A 72 18.63 -22.30 7.28
N VAL A 73 18.19 -21.73 6.16
CA VAL A 73 18.79 -21.90 4.84
C VAL A 73 19.42 -20.60 4.40
N ARG A 74 20.71 -20.64 4.06
CA ARG A 74 21.46 -19.47 3.65
C ARG A 74 20.92 -18.85 2.37
N TYR A 75 20.75 -17.56 2.36
CA TYR A 75 20.29 -16.80 1.17
C TYR A 75 21.48 -16.03 0.57
N PRO A 76 21.60 -15.90 -0.75
CA PRO A 76 20.73 -16.50 -1.81
C PRO A 76 21.14 -17.91 -2.25
N LYS A 77 22.24 -18.46 -1.73
CA LYS A 77 22.86 -19.70 -2.27
C LYS A 77 22.14 -20.99 -1.90
N GLY A 78 21.33 -20.96 -0.83
CA GLY A 78 20.64 -22.14 -0.33
C GLY A 78 21.53 -23.08 0.51
N ALA A 79 21.00 -24.23 0.83
CA ALA A 79 21.67 -25.30 1.55
C ALA A 79 21.28 -26.67 1.00
N ARG A 80 22.14 -27.67 1.16
CA ARG A 80 21.76 -29.05 1.09
C ARG A 80 21.22 -29.47 2.46
N VAL A 81 20.02 -29.97 2.51
CA VAL A 81 19.42 -30.55 3.71
C VAL A 81 19.55 -32.07 3.61
N VAL A 82 20.11 -32.67 4.65
CA VAL A 82 20.30 -34.12 4.76
C VAL A 82 19.59 -34.61 6.01
N VAL A 83 18.93 -35.76 5.91
CA VAL A 83 18.26 -36.39 7.04
C VAL A 83 18.96 -37.74 7.31
N GLU A 84 19.37 -37.93 8.54
CA GLU A 84 20.00 -39.17 9.00
C GLU A 84 19.13 -39.86 10.04
N VAL A 85 19.11 -41.21 10.01
CA VAL A 85 18.56 -42.07 11.03
C VAL A 85 19.68 -43.01 11.50
N GLY A 86 19.99 -42.97 12.78
CA GLY A 86 21.08 -43.76 13.32
C GLY A 86 22.45 -43.49 12.68
N GLY A 87 22.70 -42.28 12.22
CA GLY A 87 23.93 -41.87 11.54
C GLY A 87 24.01 -42.28 10.06
N ARG A 88 22.92 -42.77 9.48
CA ARG A 88 22.83 -43.13 8.04
C ARG A 88 21.94 -42.17 7.32
N GLU A 89 22.40 -41.60 6.21
CA GLU A 89 21.59 -40.76 5.32
C GLU A 89 20.39 -41.54 4.76
N VAL A 90 19.19 -41.06 5.01
CA VAL A 90 17.94 -41.66 4.53
C VAL A 90 17.26 -40.77 3.46
N ALA A 91 17.53 -39.47 3.51
CA ALA A 91 17.04 -38.51 2.50
C ALA A 91 17.96 -37.31 2.41
N ALA A 92 17.98 -36.68 1.24
CA ALA A 92 18.63 -35.39 1.02
C ALA A 92 17.90 -34.59 -0.04
N ALA A 93 17.84 -33.27 0.14
CA ALA A 93 17.28 -32.31 -0.82
C ALA A 93 18.05 -31.00 -0.82
N ASP A 94 18.05 -30.33 -1.96
CA ASP A 94 18.56 -28.98 -2.06
C ASP A 94 17.43 -27.98 -1.74
N ALA A 95 17.64 -27.14 -0.74
CA ALA A 95 16.72 -26.08 -0.37
C ALA A 95 17.25 -24.73 -0.85
N VAL A 96 16.48 -24.05 -1.69
CA VAL A 96 16.76 -22.68 -2.17
C VAL A 96 15.50 -21.86 -2.00
N VAL A 97 15.61 -20.71 -1.36
CA VAL A 97 14.50 -19.78 -1.18
C VAL A 97 14.63 -18.67 -2.25
N THR A 98 13.56 -18.46 -3.00
CA THR A 98 13.42 -17.28 -3.85
C THR A 98 12.87 -16.15 -3.01
N ASP A 99 13.60 -15.03 -2.89
CA ASP A 99 13.15 -13.86 -2.15
C ASP A 99 12.96 -12.68 -3.11
N LEU A 100 11.71 -12.28 -3.31
CA LEU A 100 11.35 -11.16 -4.15
C LEU A 100 11.42 -9.85 -3.35
N PHE A 101 12.18 -8.90 -3.86
CA PHE A 101 12.19 -7.54 -3.34
C PHE A 101 11.15 -6.69 -4.04
N ILE A 102 10.07 -6.40 -3.36
CA ILE A 102 8.90 -5.67 -3.87
C ILE A 102 8.85 -4.28 -3.23
N VAL A 103 8.72 -3.26 -4.06
CA VAL A 103 8.63 -1.86 -3.64
C VAL A 103 7.27 -1.28 -3.99
N GLY A 104 6.64 -0.60 -3.03
CA GLY A 104 5.40 0.15 -3.20
C GLY A 104 5.62 1.64 -3.04
N MET A 105 5.29 2.43 -4.06
CA MET A 105 5.37 3.89 -4.09
C MET A 105 4.04 4.49 -4.51
N GLY A 106 3.85 5.77 -4.23
CA GLY A 106 2.70 6.50 -4.75
C GLY A 106 2.00 7.40 -3.74
N ASP A 107 0.74 7.64 -4.00
CA ASP A 107 -0.14 8.54 -3.25
C ASP A 107 -1.08 7.82 -2.27
N SER A 108 -2.25 8.42 -2.01
CA SER A 108 -3.27 7.91 -1.10
C SER A 108 -3.81 6.53 -1.52
N PHE A 109 -4.01 6.30 -2.81
CA PHE A 109 -4.49 5.00 -3.29
C PHE A 109 -3.46 3.90 -3.06
N ALA A 110 -2.19 4.22 -3.25
CA ALA A 110 -1.08 3.31 -2.98
C ALA A 110 -0.85 3.06 -1.47
N SER A 111 -1.02 4.10 -0.64
CA SER A 111 -0.84 3.99 0.81
C SER A 111 -1.94 3.16 1.50
N GLY A 112 -3.11 3.06 0.89
CA GLY A 112 -4.29 2.40 1.45
C GLY A 112 -5.21 3.37 2.18
N GLU A 113 -5.21 4.64 1.80
CA GLU A 113 -6.17 5.64 2.29
C GLU A 113 -7.60 5.11 2.21
N GLY A 114 -8.40 5.39 3.22
CA GLY A 114 -9.74 4.82 3.35
C GLY A 114 -9.78 3.39 3.90
N ASN A 115 -8.64 2.77 4.21
CA ASN A 115 -8.54 1.46 4.86
C ASN A 115 -7.55 1.49 6.03
N PRO A 116 -7.82 2.26 7.10
CA PRO A 116 -6.94 2.32 8.26
C PRO A 116 -6.78 0.95 8.93
N ASP A 117 -5.65 0.74 9.60
CA ASP A 117 -5.40 -0.47 10.37
C ASP A 117 -6.36 -0.56 11.56
N LEU A 118 -6.72 0.59 12.11
CA LEU A 118 -7.77 0.72 13.11
C LEU A 118 -8.73 1.82 12.66
N PRO A 119 -9.98 1.48 12.32
CA PRO A 119 -10.95 2.48 11.88
C PRO A 119 -11.42 3.37 13.03
N VAL A 120 -12.05 4.48 12.69
CA VAL A 120 -12.71 5.35 13.68
C VAL A 120 -13.74 4.54 14.47
N ARG A 121 -13.67 4.63 15.77
CA ARG A 121 -14.68 4.05 16.65
C ARG A 121 -15.60 5.14 17.19
N PHE A 122 -16.88 4.98 16.93
CA PHE A 122 -17.92 5.88 17.39
C PHE A 122 -18.49 5.45 18.73
N SER A 123 -18.98 6.41 19.52
CA SER A 123 -19.71 6.13 20.74
C SER A 123 -21.00 5.38 20.45
N ARG A 124 -21.20 4.23 21.09
CA ARG A 124 -22.44 3.45 20.99
C ARG A 124 -23.62 4.18 21.59
N GLU A 125 -23.42 4.92 22.67
CA GLU A 125 -24.46 5.67 23.37
C GLU A 125 -24.97 6.85 22.54
N ARG A 126 -24.12 7.41 21.69
CA ARG A 126 -24.44 8.53 20.80
C ARG A 126 -24.72 8.09 19.38
N SER A 127 -24.50 6.81 19.09
CA SER A 127 -24.88 6.19 17.83
C SER A 127 -26.35 5.86 17.87
N VAL A 128 -27.13 6.47 17.01
CA VAL A 128 -28.51 6.07 16.82
C VAL A 128 -28.49 4.68 16.21
N SER A 129 -29.28 3.75 16.73
CA SER A 129 -29.45 2.46 16.08
C SER A 129 -29.92 2.67 14.65
N TYR A 130 -29.48 1.81 13.73
CA TYR A 130 -29.98 1.85 12.37
C TYR A 130 -31.48 1.74 12.41
N GLY A 131 -32.14 2.84 12.14
CA GLY A 131 -33.61 2.85 12.00
C GLY A 131 -33.98 2.01 10.80
N VAL A 132 -35.18 1.44 10.85
CA VAL A 132 -35.80 0.89 9.67
C VAL A 132 -36.21 2.03 8.75
N GLY A 133 -35.98 1.87 7.46
CA GLY A 133 -36.47 2.78 6.44
C GLY A 133 -35.45 3.72 5.83
N LEU A 134 -35.97 4.75 5.21
CA LEU A 134 -35.24 5.65 4.31
C LEU A 134 -33.91 6.22 4.89
N MET A 135 -33.87 6.47 6.19
CA MET A 135 -32.69 7.08 6.80
C MET A 135 -31.52 6.11 6.89
N SER A 136 -31.74 4.83 7.18
CA SER A 136 -30.69 3.82 7.21
C SER A 136 -30.16 3.54 5.80
N GLU A 137 -31.01 3.53 4.81
CA GLU A 137 -30.64 3.35 3.40
C GLU A 137 -29.78 4.50 2.89
N LEU A 138 -30.10 5.73 3.30
CA LEU A 138 -29.41 6.92 2.83
C LEU A 138 -28.07 7.15 3.51
N THR A 139 -27.94 6.78 4.78
CA THR A 139 -26.77 7.23 5.56
C THR A 139 -25.72 6.16 5.74
N GLY A 140 -26.10 4.91 5.86
CA GLY A 140 -25.17 3.83 6.13
C GLY A 140 -24.44 3.89 7.48
N TYR A 141 -24.63 4.97 8.23
CA TYR A 141 -24.13 5.17 9.58
C TYR A 141 -25.27 5.46 10.54
N PRO A 142 -25.34 4.76 11.69
CA PRO A 142 -26.36 5.02 12.70
C PRO A 142 -26.37 6.48 13.14
N ALA A 143 -25.20 7.03 13.32
CA ALA A 143 -24.98 8.37 13.81
C ALA A 143 -25.57 9.49 12.96
N ARG A 144 -25.90 9.24 11.73
CA ARG A 144 -26.37 10.29 10.84
C ARG A 144 -27.84 10.55 10.89
N ILE A 145 -28.57 9.65 11.48
CA ILE A 145 -30.00 9.81 11.68
C ILE A 145 -30.20 10.85 12.79
N GLY A 146 -30.21 12.10 12.41
CA GLY A 146 -30.37 13.23 13.32
C GLY A 146 -29.10 13.66 14.07
N ALA A 147 -28.07 12.85 14.10
CA ALA A 147 -26.82 13.11 14.84
C ALA A 147 -25.61 13.45 13.93
N TRP A 148 -25.83 13.65 12.63
CA TRP A 148 -24.75 13.98 11.70
C TRP A 148 -23.98 15.28 12.04
N ARG A 149 -24.55 16.16 12.86
CA ARG A 149 -23.84 17.35 13.39
C ARG A 149 -22.69 16.98 14.33
N GLU A 150 -22.75 15.81 14.89
CA GLU A 150 -21.83 15.31 15.90
C GLU A 150 -20.77 14.40 15.32
N VAL A 151 -20.84 14.10 14.03
CA VAL A 151 -19.76 13.41 13.29
C VAL A 151 -18.58 14.39 13.24
N GLY A 152 -17.52 14.08 13.98
CA GLY A 152 -16.39 14.99 14.23
C GLY A 152 -16.44 15.70 15.60
N ASP A 153 -17.53 15.59 16.37
CA ASP A 153 -17.54 15.97 17.80
C ASP A 153 -16.68 14.95 18.56
N GLU A 154 -15.73 15.45 19.37
CA GLU A 154 -14.82 14.61 20.17
C GLU A 154 -15.59 13.64 21.09
N ARG A 155 -16.77 14.04 21.57
CA ARG A 155 -17.62 13.15 22.41
C ARG A 155 -18.29 12.03 21.62
N PHE A 156 -18.40 12.18 20.30
CA PHE A 156 -18.98 11.18 19.41
C PHE A 156 -17.91 10.20 18.91
N ILE A 157 -16.72 10.68 18.65
CA ILE A 157 -15.57 9.87 18.27
C ILE A 157 -14.84 9.42 19.52
N GLN A 158 -14.88 8.13 19.82
CA GLN A 158 -14.15 7.54 20.94
C GLN A 158 -12.68 7.30 20.61
N GLU A 159 -12.42 6.83 19.39
CA GLU A 159 -11.07 6.59 18.90
C GLU A 159 -10.95 7.03 17.46
N ASN A 160 -9.90 7.79 17.17
CA ASN A 160 -9.56 8.18 15.81
C ASN A 160 -8.97 7.00 15.03
N ALA A 161 -9.04 7.07 13.70
CA ALA A 161 -8.38 6.12 12.82
C ALA A 161 -6.87 6.07 13.11
N ARG A 162 -6.30 4.87 13.08
CA ARG A 162 -4.86 4.66 13.25
C ARG A 162 -4.31 3.89 12.08
N TRP A 163 -3.13 4.28 11.67
CA TRP A 163 -2.41 3.77 10.53
C TRP A 163 -1.09 3.16 10.96
N HIS A 164 -0.63 2.16 10.24
CA HIS A 164 0.72 1.61 10.41
C HIS A 164 1.81 2.71 10.31
N ASP A 165 1.59 3.68 9.42
CA ASP A 165 2.31 4.93 9.38
C ASP A 165 1.32 6.08 9.35
N GLN A 166 1.21 6.80 10.46
CA GLN A 166 0.20 7.83 10.64
C GLN A 166 0.44 9.05 9.73
N ALA A 167 1.68 9.46 9.50
CA ALA A 167 1.98 10.60 8.65
C ALA A 167 1.49 10.42 7.22
N CYS A 168 1.67 9.25 6.69
CA CYS A 168 1.39 8.90 5.30
C CYS A 168 0.10 8.11 5.10
N HIS A 169 -0.66 7.86 6.16
CA HIS A 169 -1.83 6.98 6.12
C HIS A 169 -1.52 5.64 5.41
N ARG A 170 -0.31 5.08 5.67
CA ARG A 170 0.03 3.75 5.16
C ARG A 170 -0.60 2.68 6.01
N SER A 171 -1.29 1.78 5.33
CA SER A 171 -2.03 0.70 5.95
C SER A 171 -1.48 -0.67 5.54
N LEU A 172 -1.56 -1.63 6.46
CA LEU A 172 -1.37 -3.06 6.16
C LEU A 172 -2.45 -3.59 5.19
N TYR A 173 -3.52 -2.83 4.99
CA TYR A 173 -4.59 -3.14 4.04
C TYR A 173 -4.42 -2.46 2.67
N SER A 174 -3.29 -1.79 2.42
CA SER A 174 -3.00 -1.23 1.10
C SER A 174 -2.97 -2.34 0.03
N HIS A 175 -3.45 -2.03 -1.17
CA HIS A 175 -3.45 -3.00 -2.27
C HIS A 175 -2.03 -3.49 -2.63
N GLN A 176 -1.03 -2.63 -2.46
CA GLN A 176 0.37 -2.98 -2.73
C GLN A 176 0.90 -4.03 -1.75
N LEU A 177 0.69 -3.83 -0.44
CA LEU A 177 1.10 -4.82 0.54
C LEU A 177 0.31 -6.13 0.40
N ARG A 178 -0.99 -6.04 0.11
CA ARG A 178 -1.82 -7.24 -0.10
C ARG A 178 -1.39 -8.04 -1.32
N ALA A 179 -1.01 -7.38 -2.41
CA ALA A 179 -0.45 -8.05 -3.58
C ALA A 179 0.89 -8.74 -3.26
N ALA A 180 1.78 -8.06 -2.52
CA ALA A 180 3.03 -8.65 -2.07
C ALA A 180 2.81 -9.87 -1.16
N LEU A 181 1.84 -9.78 -0.24
CA LEU A 181 1.45 -10.89 0.63
C LEU A 181 0.89 -12.07 -0.19
N GLN A 182 0.02 -11.80 -1.15
CA GLN A 182 -0.55 -12.83 -2.00
C GLN A 182 0.55 -13.60 -2.76
N LEU A 183 1.52 -12.88 -3.31
CA LEU A 183 2.67 -13.51 -3.97
C LEU A 183 3.47 -14.41 -3.04
N SER A 184 3.59 -14.07 -1.76
CA SER A 184 4.27 -14.94 -0.78
C SER A 184 3.47 -16.19 -0.41
N LEU A 185 2.14 -16.12 -0.52
CA LEU A 185 1.25 -17.24 -0.18
C LEU A 185 1.04 -18.23 -1.34
N GLU A 186 1.26 -17.80 -2.58
CA GLU A 186 1.07 -18.63 -3.76
C GLU A 186 2.16 -19.69 -3.95
N ASP A 187 3.33 -19.48 -3.37
CA ASP A 187 4.46 -20.39 -3.51
C ASP A 187 5.16 -20.58 -2.16
N PRO A 188 5.14 -21.79 -1.57
CA PRO A 188 5.75 -22.07 -0.29
C PRO A 188 7.29 -21.94 -0.28
N HIS A 189 7.92 -21.87 -1.45
CA HIS A 189 9.38 -21.69 -1.59
C HIS A 189 9.75 -20.22 -1.88
N ARG A 190 8.79 -19.32 -1.80
CA ARG A 190 8.98 -17.89 -2.05
C ARG A 190 8.88 -17.07 -0.76
N ALA A 191 9.92 -16.30 -0.48
CA ALA A 191 9.88 -15.20 0.47
C ALA A 191 9.61 -13.90 -0.27
N VAL A 192 9.04 -12.92 0.42
CA VAL A 192 8.82 -11.56 -0.10
C VAL A 192 9.32 -10.56 0.92
N THR A 193 10.26 -9.73 0.49
CA THR A 193 10.68 -8.53 1.21
C THR A 193 9.93 -7.34 0.62
N PHE A 194 9.03 -6.72 1.39
CA PHE A 194 8.22 -5.59 0.93
C PHE A 194 8.66 -4.27 1.58
N VAL A 195 8.89 -3.24 0.75
CA VAL A 195 9.15 -1.87 1.18
C VAL A 195 8.07 -0.96 0.62
N GLY A 196 7.17 -0.48 1.46
CA GLY A 196 6.15 0.50 1.11
C GLY A 196 6.55 1.89 1.58
N VAL A 197 6.58 2.85 0.68
CA VAL A 197 6.90 4.27 0.97
C VAL A 197 5.83 5.24 0.45
N ALA A 198 4.72 4.71 -0.06
CA ALA A 198 3.60 5.51 -0.52
C ALA A 198 3.08 6.45 0.59
N CYS A 199 2.58 7.60 0.23
CA CYS A 199 2.16 8.62 1.17
C CYS A 199 0.92 9.36 0.67
N SER A 200 -0.15 9.37 1.46
CA SER A 200 -1.38 10.07 1.12
C SER A 200 -1.12 11.55 0.87
N GLY A 201 -1.63 12.07 -0.24
CA GLY A 201 -1.39 13.45 -0.68
C GLY A 201 -0.14 13.66 -1.54
N ALA A 202 0.69 12.64 -1.74
CA ALA A 202 1.90 12.77 -2.55
C ALA A 202 1.60 13.00 -4.03
N GLU A 203 2.43 13.83 -4.65
CA GLU A 203 2.53 14.06 -6.09
C GLU A 203 3.84 13.46 -6.62
N ILE A 204 4.00 13.41 -7.94
CA ILE A 204 5.28 13.00 -8.55
C ILE A 204 6.39 13.95 -8.10
N THR A 205 6.17 15.26 -8.16
CA THR A 205 7.17 16.23 -7.68
C THR A 205 7.21 16.29 -6.17
N ALA A 206 6.11 16.67 -5.51
CA ALA A 206 6.02 16.79 -4.06
C ALA A 206 5.62 15.44 -3.42
N GLY A 207 6.58 14.58 -3.18
CA GLY A 207 6.38 13.24 -2.62
C GLY A 207 7.38 12.25 -3.17
N LEU A 208 7.40 12.01 -4.49
CA LEU A 208 8.36 11.08 -5.06
C LEU A 208 9.76 11.71 -5.18
N PHE A 209 9.88 12.92 -5.68
CA PHE A 209 11.17 13.62 -5.83
C PHE A 209 11.53 14.50 -4.65
N LEU A 210 10.62 15.38 -4.24
CA LEU A 210 10.80 16.27 -3.11
C LEU A 210 10.24 15.61 -1.84
N ARG A 211 10.84 15.94 -0.70
CA ARG A 211 10.31 15.50 0.58
C ARG A 211 8.90 16.02 0.80
N TYR A 212 8.01 15.13 1.18
CA TYR A 212 6.64 15.43 1.59
C TYR A 212 6.45 14.98 3.05
N LYS A 213 5.86 15.85 3.88
CA LYS A 213 5.75 15.58 5.31
C LYS A 213 4.61 14.64 5.70
N GLY A 214 3.78 14.29 4.74
CA GLY A 214 2.60 13.45 4.97
C GLY A 214 1.33 14.28 5.10
N ASN A 215 0.22 13.57 5.25
CA ASN A 215 -1.13 14.12 5.32
C ASN A 215 -1.50 14.61 6.74
N GLU A 216 -0.94 13.96 7.77
CA GLU A 216 -1.13 14.38 9.16
C GLU A 216 0.14 14.93 9.79
N TRP A 217 -0.04 15.84 10.71
CA TRP A 217 1.06 16.29 11.54
C TRP A 217 1.44 15.22 12.57
N VAL A 218 2.69 14.83 12.55
CA VAL A 218 3.28 13.89 13.51
C VAL A 218 4.66 14.40 13.93
N PRO A 219 5.17 14.01 15.12
CA PRO A 219 6.51 14.42 15.57
C PRO A 219 7.62 14.00 14.61
N ASN A 220 7.47 12.86 13.94
CA ASN A 220 8.47 12.26 13.08
C ASN A 220 7.90 12.03 11.66
N PRO A 221 7.70 13.10 10.86
CA PRO A 221 7.24 12.96 9.48
C PRO A 221 8.31 12.29 8.60
N PRO A 222 7.94 11.81 7.40
CA PRO A 222 8.88 11.21 6.46
C PRO A 222 10.15 12.04 6.30
N ARG A 223 11.30 11.41 6.43
CA ARG A 223 12.61 12.07 6.42
C ARG A 223 13.12 12.34 5.02
N LEU A 224 12.77 11.49 4.07
CA LEU A 224 13.21 11.51 2.68
C LEU A 224 12.01 11.59 1.72
N SER A 225 12.28 11.93 0.47
CA SER A 225 11.34 11.68 -0.63
C SER A 225 11.22 10.17 -0.88
N GLN A 226 10.15 9.73 -1.54
CA GLN A 226 9.91 8.29 -1.74
C GLN A 226 11.05 7.63 -2.54
N ILE A 227 11.53 8.25 -3.62
CA ILE A 227 12.67 7.74 -4.40
C ILE A 227 13.91 7.61 -3.52
N SER A 228 14.21 8.62 -2.72
CA SER A 228 15.36 8.58 -1.81
C SER A 228 15.20 7.54 -0.70
N ALA A 229 13.99 7.34 -0.18
CA ALA A 229 13.70 6.33 0.83
C ALA A 229 13.86 4.90 0.28
N VAL A 230 13.43 4.67 -0.96
CA VAL A 230 13.64 3.38 -1.64
C VAL A 230 15.12 3.15 -1.89
N ALA A 231 15.84 4.15 -2.40
CA ALA A 231 17.28 4.03 -2.66
C ALA A 231 18.09 3.79 -1.37
N GLU A 232 17.72 4.44 -0.26
CA GLU A 232 18.30 4.16 1.05
C GLU A 232 17.99 2.72 1.50
N ALA A 233 16.74 2.26 1.33
CA ALA A 233 16.36 0.90 1.67
C ALA A 233 17.13 -0.14 0.83
N GLN A 234 17.29 0.08 -0.48
CA GLN A 234 18.07 -0.82 -1.35
C GLN A 234 19.52 -1.04 -0.87
N CYS A 235 20.09 -0.04 -0.20
CA CYS A 235 21.45 -0.15 0.34
C CYS A 235 21.54 -1.07 1.57
N GLY A 236 20.43 -1.39 2.24
CA GLY A 236 20.46 -2.17 3.48
C GLY A 236 21.33 -1.48 4.55
N ASN A 237 22.39 -2.14 4.97
CA ASN A 237 23.33 -1.60 5.95
C ASN A 237 24.46 -0.73 5.36
N GLU A 238 24.57 -0.67 4.01
CA GLU A 238 25.55 0.18 3.35
C GLU A 238 25.13 1.65 3.35
N GLN A 239 26.09 2.55 3.19
CA GLN A 239 25.82 3.98 3.20
C GLN A 239 25.49 4.49 1.79
N PRO A 240 24.27 5.01 1.55
CA PRO A 240 23.96 5.62 0.28
C PRO A 240 24.62 6.98 0.13
N ARG A 241 24.84 7.40 -1.11
CA ARG A 241 25.44 8.72 -1.43
C ARG A 241 24.41 9.74 -1.86
N ARG A 242 24.79 11.01 -1.83
CA ARG A 242 24.03 12.10 -2.43
C ARG A 242 24.23 12.12 -3.95
N HIS A 243 23.16 12.31 -4.69
CA HIS A 243 23.15 12.38 -6.15
C HIS A 243 22.36 13.61 -6.61
N SER A 244 23.06 14.56 -7.24
CA SER A 244 22.42 15.74 -7.84
C SER A 244 21.78 15.34 -9.17
N LEU A 245 20.52 15.74 -9.37
CA LEU A 245 19.81 15.43 -10.61
C LEU A 245 20.40 16.23 -11.78
N PRO A 246 20.75 15.57 -12.89
CA PRO A 246 21.15 16.23 -14.13
C PRO A 246 20.04 17.13 -14.69
N GLU A 247 20.42 18.12 -15.47
CA GLU A 247 19.49 19.04 -16.15
C GLU A 247 18.40 18.30 -16.98
N ALA A 248 18.75 17.13 -17.51
CA ALA A 248 17.83 16.28 -18.26
C ALA A 248 16.52 15.93 -17.51
N TYR A 249 16.48 16.05 -16.18
CA TYR A 249 15.27 15.84 -15.40
C TYR A 249 14.34 17.05 -15.41
N HIS A 250 14.84 18.25 -15.65
CA HIS A 250 14.03 19.46 -15.73
C HIS A 250 13.22 19.54 -17.03
N LEU A 251 13.53 18.70 -18.02
CA LEU A 251 12.81 18.62 -19.30
C LEU A 251 12.58 20.00 -19.95
N ASN A 252 13.64 20.77 -20.13
CA ASN A 252 13.60 22.12 -20.70
C ASN A 252 12.65 23.06 -19.93
N GLY A 253 12.69 23.01 -18.62
CA GLY A 253 11.88 23.87 -17.74
C GLY A 253 10.43 23.41 -17.53
N ARG A 254 10.01 22.26 -18.08
CA ARG A 254 8.67 21.71 -17.87
C ARG A 254 8.43 21.14 -16.47
N VAL A 255 9.50 20.77 -15.77
CA VAL A 255 9.49 20.30 -14.38
C VAL A 255 10.51 21.11 -13.59
N PRO A 256 10.27 22.42 -13.39
CA PRO A 256 11.26 23.33 -12.80
C PRO A 256 11.60 22.98 -11.36
N GLU A 257 10.71 22.30 -10.63
CA GLU A 257 10.88 21.89 -9.24
C GLU A 257 12.07 20.93 -9.05
N LEU A 258 12.48 20.25 -10.11
CA LEU A 258 13.60 19.31 -10.07
C LEU A 258 14.97 19.96 -10.31
N LYS A 259 15.00 21.28 -10.55
CA LYS A 259 16.25 22.00 -10.79
C LYS A 259 17.11 22.05 -9.52
N GLY A 260 18.33 21.53 -9.61
CA GLY A 260 19.29 21.52 -8.49
C GLY A 260 18.91 20.55 -7.36
N LEU A 261 17.93 19.69 -7.58
CA LEU A 261 17.52 18.72 -6.57
C LEU A 261 18.60 17.67 -6.38
N THR A 262 18.84 17.33 -5.11
CA THR A 262 19.73 16.24 -4.71
C THR A 262 18.90 15.14 -4.06
N LEU A 263 19.04 13.91 -4.56
CA LEU A 263 18.44 12.71 -4.02
C LEU A 263 19.46 11.81 -3.32
N VAL A 264 18.97 10.82 -2.61
CA VAL A 264 19.76 9.70 -2.11
C VAL A 264 19.83 8.64 -3.22
N LYS A 265 20.99 8.02 -3.38
CA LYS A 265 21.22 6.93 -4.33
C LYS A 265 22.13 5.88 -3.71
N CYS A 266 21.75 4.62 -3.80
CA CYS A 266 22.65 3.50 -3.52
C CYS A 266 23.56 3.23 -4.72
N ASP A 267 24.80 2.86 -4.50
CA ASP A 267 25.65 2.41 -5.59
C ASP A 267 25.18 1.05 -6.11
N ALA A 268 25.26 0.85 -7.42
CA ALA A 268 24.66 -0.29 -8.09
C ALA A 268 25.17 -1.66 -7.60
N GLU A 269 26.41 -1.70 -7.09
CA GLU A 269 27.00 -2.92 -6.54
C GLU A 269 26.42 -3.36 -5.20
N PHE A 270 25.88 -2.40 -4.42
CA PHE A 270 25.25 -2.66 -3.11
C PHE A 270 23.73 -2.67 -3.19
N ALA A 271 23.17 -2.04 -4.22
CA ALA A 271 21.72 -1.90 -4.35
C ALA A 271 21.05 -3.26 -4.60
N ARG A 272 20.22 -3.69 -3.66
CA ARG A 272 19.36 -4.85 -3.90
C ARG A 272 18.47 -4.60 -5.12
N LYS A 273 18.47 -5.56 -6.06
CA LYS A 273 17.64 -5.50 -7.26
C LYS A 273 16.16 -5.50 -6.88
N ILE A 274 15.40 -4.55 -7.42
CA ILE A 274 13.96 -4.53 -7.31
C ILE A 274 13.38 -5.55 -8.29
N ASP A 275 12.62 -6.53 -7.78
CA ASP A 275 11.96 -7.54 -8.60
C ASP A 275 10.61 -7.06 -9.10
N LEU A 276 9.93 -6.21 -8.31
CA LEU A 276 8.66 -5.59 -8.68
C LEU A 276 8.54 -4.21 -8.06
N LEU A 277 8.22 -3.21 -8.88
CA LEU A 277 7.93 -1.84 -8.44
C LEU A 277 6.47 -1.50 -8.72
N MET A 278 5.67 -1.36 -7.68
CA MET A 278 4.27 -0.98 -7.77
C MET A 278 4.10 0.52 -7.54
N ILE A 279 3.46 1.20 -8.46
CA ILE A 279 3.25 2.65 -8.40
C ILE A 279 1.77 2.96 -8.64
N SER A 280 1.20 3.84 -7.82
CA SER A 280 -0.06 4.52 -8.09
C SER A 280 0.12 5.98 -7.74
N ILE A 281 0.17 6.84 -8.76
CA ILE A 281 0.54 8.26 -8.61
C ILE A 281 -0.03 9.08 -9.79
N GLY A 282 -0.24 10.36 -9.57
CA GLY A 282 -0.71 11.31 -10.59
C GLY A 282 -2.07 11.93 -10.27
N GLY A 283 -2.86 11.30 -9.40
CA GLY A 283 -4.15 11.84 -8.99
C GLY A 283 -4.02 13.20 -8.31
N ASN A 284 -3.08 13.35 -7.39
CA ASN A 284 -2.85 14.62 -6.71
C ASN A 284 -2.19 15.66 -7.63
N ASP A 285 -1.35 15.22 -8.57
CA ASP A 285 -0.72 16.08 -9.58
C ASP A 285 -1.74 16.85 -10.44
N VAL A 286 -2.93 16.28 -10.64
CA VAL A 286 -4.04 16.91 -11.37
C VAL A 286 -5.13 17.45 -10.44
N GLY A 287 -4.85 17.54 -9.14
CA GLY A 287 -5.81 18.06 -8.16
C GLY A 287 -7.02 17.15 -7.94
N PHE A 288 -6.92 15.84 -8.23
CA PHE A 288 -8.06 14.92 -8.16
C PHE A 288 -8.70 14.86 -6.77
N SER A 289 -7.90 14.83 -5.70
CA SER A 289 -8.41 14.84 -4.33
C SER A 289 -9.19 16.13 -4.00
N ARG A 290 -8.72 17.27 -4.51
CA ARG A 290 -9.38 18.56 -4.40
C ARG A 290 -10.66 18.61 -5.23
N LEU A 291 -10.64 18.02 -6.43
CA LEU A 291 -11.81 17.90 -7.28
C LEU A 291 -12.89 17.03 -6.62
N VAL A 292 -12.52 15.92 -6.00
CA VAL A 292 -13.45 15.07 -5.25
C VAL A 292 -14.07 15.86 -4.09
N ALA A 293 -13.27 16.60 -3.34
CA ALA A 293 -13.78 17.48 -2.28
C ALA A 293 -14.74 18.53 -2.83
N ASP A 294 -14.41 19.18 -3.96
CA ASP A 294 -15.30 20.16 -4.63
C ASP A 294 -16.62 19.53 -5.11
N ALA A 295 -16.56 18.30 -5.61
CA ALA A 295 -17.76 17.59 -6.05
C ALA A 295 -18.68 17.18 -4.89
N VAL A 296 -18.10 16.86 -3.72
CA VAL A 296 -18.82 16.29 -2.58
C VAL A 296 -19.35 17.36 -1.63
N LEU A 297 -18.62 18.47 -1.45
CA LEU A 297 -19.03 19.57 -0.59
C LEU A 297 -20.11 20.43 -1.26
N THR A 298 -21.08 20.89 -0.47
CA THR A 298 -22.08 21.86 -0.97
C THR A 298 -21.45 23.22 -1.22
N ASP A 299 -21.99 23.97 -2.18
CA ASP A 299 -21.48 25.32 -2.51
C ASP A 299 -21.58 26.31 -1.36
N LYS A 300 -22.45 26.02 -0.38
CA LYS A 300 -22.63 26.82 0.84
C LYS A 300 -21.81 26.29 2.03
N SER A 301 -21.03 25.23 1.85
CA SER A 301 -20.20 24.69 2.91
C SER A 301 -19.11 25.67 3.29
N LEU A 302 -18.98 25.95 4.58
CA LEU A 302 -17.89 26.76 5.11
C LEU A 302 -16.52 26.13 4.79
N LEU A 303 -16.44 24.81 4.79
CA LEU A 303 -15.22 24.05 4.44
C LEU A 303 -14.83 24.30 2.97
N LYS A 304 -15.80 24.35 2.06
CA LYS A 304 -15.57 24.62 0.63
C LYS A 304 -15.08 26.05 0.42
N VAL A 305 -15.75 27.02 1.06
CA VAL A 305 -15.40 28.45 0.97
C VAL A 305 -14.00 28.70 1.52
N LEU A 306 -13.68 28.14 2.71
CA LEU A 306 -12.36 28.28 3.32
C LEU A 306 -11.28 27.53 2.52
N GLY A 307 -11.59 26.33 2.06
CA GLY A 307 -10.67 25.53 1.26
C GLY A 307 -10.35 26.16 -0.10
N GLY A 308 -11.36 26.72 -0.79
CA GLY A 308 -11.18 27.48 -2.02
C GLY A 308 -10.33 28.74 -1.83
N TRP A 309 -10.56 29.48 -0.74
CA TRP A 309 -9.77 30.65 -0.40
C TRP A 309 -8.31 30.31 -0.08
N LEU A 310 -8.07 29.16 0.56
CA LEU A 310 -6.72 28.66 0.87
C LEU A 310 -6.06 27.91 -0.32
N GLY A 311 -6.72 27.83 -1.49
CA GLY A 311 -6.24 27.06 -2.64
C GLY A 311 -6.29 25.54 -2.43
N GLN A 312 -7.07 25.06 -1.48
CA GLN A 312 -7.19 23.62 -1.16
C GLN A 312 -8.26 22.92 -1.99
N ILE A 313 -9.20 23.66 -2.58
CA ILE A 313 -10.29 23.12 -3.41
C ILE A 313 -10.19 23.76 -4.80
N GLU A 314 -9.94 22.95 -5.81
CA GLU A 314 -9.78 23.39 -7.19
C GLU A 314 -10.88 22.79 -8.08
N GLY A 315 -11.25 23.52 -9.12
CA GLY A 315 -12.23 23.04 -10.10
C GLY A 315 -11.60 22.16 -11.19
N ALA A 316 -12.44 21.50 -11.98
CA ALA A 316 -12.02 20.60 -13.06
C ALA A 316 -11.23 21.30 -14.18
N ALA A 317 -11.41 22.60 -14.38
CA ALA A 317 -10.66 23.37 -15.39
C ALA A 317 -9.16 23.40 -15.04
N THR A 318 -8.83 23.72 -13.79
CA THR A 318 -7.44 23.74 -13.29
C THR A 318 -6.81 22.33 -13.36
N ALA A 319 -7.58 21.29 -13.02
CA ALA A 319 -7.11 19.92 -13.12
C ALA A 319 -6.76 19.51 -14.57
N LYS A 320 -7.51 19.98 -15.58
CA LYS A 320 -7.18 19.73 -16.99
C LYS A 320 -5.88 20.40 -17.43
N GLU A 321 -5.59 21.61 -16.96
CA GLU A 321 -4.33 22.29 -17.24
C GLU A 321 -3.14 21.51 -16.65
N GLN A 322 -3.31 20.94 -15.48
CA GLN A 322 -2.27 20.15 -14.82
C GLN A 322 -1.96 18.83 -15.54
N LEU A 323 -2.93 18.24 -16.27
CA LEU A 323 -2.68 17.07 -17.12
C LEU A 323 -1.61 17.31 -18.19
N ALA A 324 -1.48 18.54 -18.69
CA ALA A 324 -0.49 18.88 -19.71
C ALA A 324 0.95 18.75 -19.19
N THR A 325 1.18 18.96 -17.90
CA THR A 325 2.50 18.87 -17.28
C THR A 325 2.80 17.47 -16.76
N LEU A 326 1.77 16.68 -16.48
CA LEU A 326 1.89 15.35 -15.85
C LEU A 326 2.74 14.38 -16.67
N TYR A 327 2.61 14.41 -17.98
CA TYR A 327 3.43 13.59 -18.87
C TYR A 327 4.95 13.85 -18.70
N ALA A 328 5.34 15.11 -18.56
CA ALA A 328 6.75 15.46 -18.31
C ALA A 328 7.22 14.94 -16.94
N ARG A 329 6.36 14.99 -15.92
CA ARG A 329 6.63 14.46 -14.59
C ARG A 329 6.85 12.95 -14.63
N TYR A 330 6.02 12.19 -15.36
CA TYR A 330 6.21 10.75 -15.55
C TYR A 330 7.51 10.43 -16.28
N LYS A 331 7.88 11.21 -17.30
CA LYS A 331 9.16 11.01 -18.00
C LYS A 331 10.36 11.25 -17.09
N ALA A 332 10.30 12.23 -16.18
CA ALA A 332 11.32 12.42 -15.16
C ALA A 332 11.34 11.24 -14.17
N LEU A 333 10.17 10.73 -13.78
CA LEU A 333 10.04 9.58 -12.89
C LEU A 333 10.66 8.32 -13.50
N ASP A 334 10.39 8.01 -14.78
CA ASP A 334 11.00 6.88 -15.47
C ASP A 334 12.54 6.97 -15.42
N ARG A 335 13.11 8.13 -15.73
CA ARG A 335 14.57 8.33 -15.61
C ARG A 335 15.09 8.07 -14.21
N ALA A 336 14.36 8.50 -13.17
CA ALA A 336 14.76 8.26 -11.79
C ALA A 336 14.69 6.79 -11.41
N ILE A 337 13.65 6.08 -11.83
CA ILE A 337 13.52 4.63 -11.62
C ILE A 337 14.69 3.89 -12.26
N ARG A 338 15.10 4.27 -13.48
CA ARG A 338 16.23 3.63 -14.19
C ARG A 338 17.56 3.95 -13.55
N ASN A 339 17.82 5.22 -13.27
CA ASN A 339 19.14 5.69 -12.91
C ASN A 339 19.43 5.71 -11.41
N ILE A 340 18.39 5.83 -10.57
CA ILE A 340 18.53 5.93 -9.13
C ILE A 340 18.15 4.63 -8.44
N LEU A 341 17.05 4.00 -8.88
CA LEU A 341 16.55 2.74 -8.32
C LEU A 341 17.08 1.52 -9.09
N HIS A 342 17.89 1.73 -10.13
CA HIS A 342 18.58 0.69 -10.88
C HIS A 342 17.68 -0.33 -11.57
N VAL A 343 16.43 0.00 -11.91
CA VAL A 343 15.58 -0.87 -12.70
C VAL A 343 16.03 -0.82 -14.17
N PRO A 344 16.48 -1.93 -14.79
CA PRO A 344 17.01 -1.92 -16.15
C PRO A 344 15.96 -1.47 -17.18
N TRP A 345 16.40 -0.76 -18.22
CA TRP A 345 15.51 -0.30 -19.31
C TRP A 345 14.71 -1.42 -19.97
N LYS A 346 15.31 -2.59 -20.15
CA LYS A 346 14.69 -3.78 -20.75
C LYS A 346 13.75 -4.55 -19.81
N GLU A 347 13.67 -4.17 -18.54
CA GLU A 347 12.84 -4.78 -17.50
C GLU A 347 11.75 -3.82 -17.05
N GLY A 348 11.18 -3.06 -17.96
CA GLY A 348 10.09 -2.12 -17.68
C GLY A 348 8.80 -2.79 -17.23
N ASP A 349 8.56 -4.02 -17.68
CA ASP A 349 7.44 -4.88 -17.28
C ASP A 349 7.36 -5.15 -15.77
N ARG A 350 8.48 -4.97 -15.04
CA ARG A 350 8.53 -5.04 -13.57
C ARG A 350 7.96 -3.80 -12.88
N ILE A 351 7.66 -2.75 -13.63
CA ILE A 351 7.07 -1.51 -13.11
C ILE A 351 5.57 -1.56 -13.39
N LEU A 352 4.78 -1.71 -12.33
CA LEU A 352 3.33 -1.76 -12.40
C LEU A 352 2.75 -0.38 -12.09
N LEU A 353 2.12 0.26 -13.06
CA LEU A 353 1.39 1.50 -12.87
C LEU A 353 -0.10 1.19 -12.72
N THR A 354 -0.64 1.38 -11.53
CA THR A 354 -2.01 1.00 -11.18
C THR A 354 -2.97 2.15 -11.47
N ALA A 355 -4.01 1.88 -12.25
CA ALA A 355 -5.07 2.80 -12.57
C ALA A 355 -5.90 3.21 -11.34
N TYR A 356 -6.46 4.40 -11.37
CA TYR A 356 -7.45 4.80 -10.36
C TYR A 356 -8.81 4.17 -10.64
N PRO A 357 -9.52 3.71 -9.60
CA PRO A 357 -10.86 3.17 -9.76
C PRO A 357 -11.89 4.27 -10.06
N GLY A 358 -13.03 3.88 -10.60
CA GLY A 358 -14.17 4.78 -10.83
C GLY A 358 -14.96 5.02 -9.54
N LEU A 359 -14.51 5.98 -8.71
CA LEU A 359 -15.09 6.23 -7.38
C LEU A 359 -16.56 6.64 -7.39
N ALA A 360 -17.05 7.21 -8.47
CA ALA A 360 -18.43 7.67 -8.61
C ALA A 360 -19.23 6.87 -9.63
N LEU A 361 -18.75 5.70 -10.09
CA LEU A 361 -19.44 4.85 -11.07
C LEU A 361 -20.26 3.77 -10.40
N LEU A 362 -21.45 3.54 -10.93
CA LEU A 362 -22.34 2.45 -10.54
C LEU A 362 -22.01 1.16 -11.32
N GLU A 363 -22.82 0.13 -11.13
CA GLU A 363 -22.57 -1.23 -11.60
C GLU A 363 -22.41 -1.35 -13.13
N ASP A 364 -23.13 -0.53 -13.89
CA ASP A 364 -23.08 -0.51 -15.36
C ASP A 364 -21.81 0.14 -15.94
N GLY A 365 -20.98 0.75 -15.08
CA GLY A 365 -19.74 1.42 -15.49
C GLY A 365 -19.90 2.73 -16.26
N SER A 366 -21.14 3.20 -16.46
CA SER A 366 -21.46 4.41 -17.20
C SER A 366 -22.32 5.40 -16.40
N THR A 367 -23.22 4.90 -15.57
CA THR A 367 -24.03 5.70 -14.66
C THR A 367 -23.18 6.20 -13.50
N VAL A 368 -23.25 7.49 -13.24
CA VAL A 368 -22.58 8.10 -12.09
C VAL A 368 -23.52 8.19 -10.88
N CYS A 369 -22.93 8.42 -9.71
CA CYS A 369 -23.67 8.68 -8.49
C CYS A 369 -24.75 9.75 -8.70
N PRO A 370 -26.00 9.53 -8.26
CA PRO A 370 -27.08 10.50 -8.37
C PRO A 370 -26.83 11.72 -7.48
N SER A 371 -27.48 12.83 -7.80
CA SER A 371 -27.43 14.02 -6.96
C SER A 371 -28.05 13.77 -5.59
N GLY A 372 -27.48 14.40 -4.58
CA GLY A 372 -27.99 14.37 -3.23
C GLY A 372 -27.08 13.62 -2.26
N ARG A 373 -27.69 13.02 -1.24
CA ARG A 373 -26.99 12.36 -0.12
C ARG A 373 -27.10 10.83 -0.13
N ALA A 374 -27.74 10.28 -1.14
CA ALA A 374 -27.88 8.84 -1.26
C ALA A 374 -26.50 8.17 -1.31
N GLY A 375 -26.27 7.23 -0.41
CA GLY A 375 -25.02 6.51 -0.31
C GLY A 375 -23.85 7.29 0.29
N MET A 376 -24.02 8.56 0.59
CA MET A 376 -22.97 9.40 1.18
C MET A 376 -23.08 9.42 2.69
N ASP A 377 -22.17 8.78 3.34
CA ASP A 377 -22.13 8.69 4.78
C ASP A 377 -21.35 9.77 5.44
N VAL A 378 -21.57 11.00 5.13
CA VAL A 378 -20.72 12.09 5.56
C VAL A 378 -21.54 13.19 6.20
N LEU A 379 -20.89 14.22 6.67
CA LEU A 379 -21.51 15.38 7.29
C LEU A 379 -22.62 15.98 6.42
N ARG A 380 -23.49 16.74 7.04
CA ARG A 380 -24.61 17.40 6.37
C ARG A 380 -24.20 18.26 5.17
N ASP A 381 -23.02 18.85 5.24
CA ASP A 381 -22.50 19.72 4.18
C ASP A 381 -21.97 18.93 2.97
N PHE A 382 -21.88 17.63 3.08
CA PHE A 382 -21.49 16.75 1.99
C PHE A 382 -22.73 16.40 1.14
N LYS A 383 -22.69 16.76 -0.12
CA LYS A 383 -23.76 16.55 -1.06
C LYS A 383 -23.21 16.41 -2.47
N LEU A 384 -23.32 15.24 -3.03
CA LEU A 384 -22.87 15.01 -4.38
C LEU A 384 -23.83 15.63 -5.41
N SER A 385 -23.27 16.28 -6.42
CA SER A 385 -24.00 16.66 -7.62
C SER A 385 -23.70 15.65 -8.73
N GLU A 386 -24.72 15.15 -9.40
CA GLU A 386 -24.54 14.24 -10.53
C GLU A 386 -23.67 14.85 -11.63
N ALA A 387 -23.85 16.16 -11.92
CA ALA A 387 -23.04 16.87 -12.90
C ALA A 387 -21.56 16.84 -12.51
N LYS A 388 -21.23 17.09 -11.25
CA LYS A 388 -19.86 17.05 -10.75
C LYS A 388 -19.30 15.62 -10.66
N ALA A 389 -20.12 14.63 -10.34
CA ALA A 389 -19.74 13.23 -10.40
C ALA A 389 -19.34 12.82 -11.82
N ARG A 390 -20.11 13.27 -12.81
CA ARG A 390 -19.83 13.05 -14.25
C ARG A 390 -18.53 13.73 -14.70
N GLU A 391 -18.35 14.98 -14.30
CA GLU A 391 -17.14 15.75 -14.60
C GLU A 391 -15.89 15.11 -13.97
N GLY A 392 -15.97 14.72 -12.70
CA GLY A 392 -14.89 14.04 -11.98
C GLY A 392 -14.57 12.67 -12.58
N SER A 393 -15.60 11.90 -12.96
CA SER A 393 -15.40 10.61 -13.65
C SER A 393 -14.72 10.78 -15.00
N ALA A 394 -15.11 11.78 -15.79
CA ALA A 394 -14.48 12.08 -17.07
C ALA A 394 -13.00 12.47 -16.91
N LEU A 395 -12.67 13.27 -15.88
CA LEU A 395 -11.28 13.61 -15.58
C LEU A 395 -10.47 12.40 -15.16
N ALA A 396 -11.04 11.52 -14.32
CA ALA A 396 -10.39 10.28 -13.90
C ALA A 396 -10.10 9.36 -15.11
N GLU A 397 -10.99 9.30 -16.10
CA GLU A 397 -10.75 8.54 -17.33
C GLU A 397 -9.62 9.16 -18.17
N HIS A 398 -9.57 10.48 -18.31
CA HIS A 398 -8.47 11.16 -18.99
C HIS A 398 -7.12 10.91 -18.30
N LEU A 399 -7.10 10.92 -16.96
CA LEU A 399 -5.93 10.59 -16.18
C LEU A 399 -5.49 9.13 -16.45
N ASN A 400 -6.41 8.18 -16.35
CA ASN A 400 -6.11 6.77 -16.60
C ASN A 400 -5.62 6.53 -18.04
N GLU A 401 -6.15 7.23 -19.02
CA GLU A 401 -5.68 7.11 -20.40
C GLU A 401 -4.26 7.68 -20.57
N LEU A 402 -3.95 8.82 -19.92
CA LEU A 402 -2.59 9.36 -19.88
C LEU A 402 -1.63 8.36 -19.21
N MET A 403 -2.03 7.77 -18.10
CA MET A 403 -1.25 6.76 -17.38
C MET A 403 -1.01 5.51 -18.25
N ARG A 404 -2.03 5.02 -18.94
CA ARG A 404 -1.93 3.89 -19.87
C ARG A 404 -0.96 4.19 -21.02
N ARG A 405 -1.06 5.38 -21.62
CA ARG A 405 -0.13 5.83 -22.67
C ARG A 405 1.30 5.92 -22.12
N THR A 406 1.49 6.51 -20.95
CA THR A 406 2.79 6.61 -20.29
C THR A 406 3.39 5.23 -20.04
N ALA A 407 2.63 4.30 -19.49
CA ALA A 407 3.07 2.94 -19.25
C ALA A 407 3.56 2.28 -20.55
N ARG A 408 2.79 2.40 -21.62
CA ARG A 408 3.15 1.86 -22.94
C ARG A 408 4.44 2.46 -23.49
N GLU A 409 4.60 3.78 -23.40
CA GLU A 409 5.78 4.49 -23.91
C GLU A 409 7.06 4.18 -23.14
N HIS A 410 6.96 3.87 -21.86
CA HIS A 410 8.10 3.52 -20.99
C HIS A 410 8.30 2.01 -20.81
N GLY A 411 7.47 1.19 -21.46
CA GLY A 411 7.52 -0.26 -21.32
C GLY A 411 7.07 -0.75 -19.95
N TRP A 412 6.28 0.03 -19.23
CA TRP A 412 5.68 -0.36 -17.93
C TRP A 412 4.42 -1.19 -18.13
N THR A 413 4.07 -1.98 -17.14
CA THR A 413 2.79 -2.69 -17.11
C THR A 413 1.70 -1.81 -16.52
N PHE A 414 0.64 -1.55 -17.28
CA PHE A 414 -0.53 -0.83 -16.79
C PHE A 414 -1.54 -1.80 -16.20
N VAL A 415 -1.92 -1.61 -14.93
CA VAL A 415 -2.83 -2.48 -14.18
C VAL A 415 -4.17 -1.79 -14.00
N ASP A 416 -5.21 -2.25 -14.69
CA ASP A 416 -6.55 -1.67 -14.66
C ASP A 416 -7.69 -2.68 -14.45
N SER A 417 -7.39 -3.98 -14.34
CA SER A 417 -8.39 -5.05 -14.22
C SER A 417 -9.29 -4.91 -12.98
N HIS A 418 -8.77 -4.35 -11.88
CA HIS A 418 -9.51 -4.11 -10.63
C HIS A 418 -10.65 -3.08 -10.81
N ARG A 419 -10.61 -2.26 -11.83
CA ARG A 419 -11.62 -1.20 -12.06
C ARG A 419 -13.03 -1.76 -12.24
N LYS A 420 -13.16 -2.91 -12.89
CA LYS A 420 -14.44 -3.61 -13.05
C LYS A 420 -15.02 -4.08 -11.73
N GLN A 421 -14.18 -4.61 -10.84
CA GLN A 421 -14.61 -5.06 -9.52
C GLN A 421 -14.96 -3.89 -8.60
N PHE A 422 -14.40 -2.69 -8.86
CA PHE A 422 -14.65 -1.50 -8.07
C PHE A 422 -16.00 -0.82 -8.39
N LEU A 423 -16.65 -1.16 -9.49
CA LEU A 423 -17.96 -0.62 -9.85
C LEU A 423 -18.96 -0.85 -8.71
N ASN A 424 -19.76 0.18 -8.42
CA ASN A 424 -20.68 0.21 -7.29
C ASN A 424 -20.04 -0.07 -5.91
N ARG A 425 -18.73 0.21 -5.78
CA ARG A 425 -17.97 0.09 -4.52
C ARG A 425 -17.40 1.43 -4.05
N GLY A 426 -17.73 2.49 -4.77
CA GLY A 426 -17.23 3.85 -4.56
C GLY A 426 -18.08 4.66 -3.60
N ILE A 427 -18.15 5.97 -3.85
CA ILE A 427 -18.74 6.99 -2.96
C ILE A 427 -20.21 6.70 -2.63
N CYS A 428 -21.03 6.32 -3.61
CA CYS A 428 -22.45 6.06 -3.47
C CYS A 428 -22.80 4.57 -3.48
N ALA A 429 -21.86 3.72 -3.09
CA ALA A 429 -22.10 2.28 -2.99
C ALA A 429 -23.35 1.96 -2.15
N GLY A 430 -24.16 1.02 -2.64
CA GLY A 430 -25.41 0.63 -2.02
C GLY A 430 -25.22 -0.04 -0.67
N TRP A 431 -26.36 -0.20 0.00
CA TRP A 431 -26.48 -0.97 1.23
C TRP A 431 -26.52 -2.47 0.93
N SER A 432 -25.91 -3.30 1.77
CA SER A 432 -26.00 -4.74 1.66
C SER A 432 -25.61 -5.43 2.96
N ASP A 433 -26.43 -6.33 3.44
CA ASP A 433 -26.12 -7.19 4.59
C ASP A 433 -24.90 -8.08 4.32
N ALA A 434 -24.70 -8.48 3.06
CA ALA A 434 -23.53 -9.26 2.66
C ALA A 434 -22.21 -8.48 2.79
N ALA A 435 -22.25 -7.15 2.85
CA ALA A 435 -21.04 -6.35 3.07
C ALA A 435 -20.44 -6.57 4.47
N PHE A 436 -21.27 -6.88 5.47
CA PHE A 436 -20.82 -7.18 6.82
C PHE A 436 -19.99 -8.47 6.87
N SER A 437 -20.46 -9.53 6.23
CA SER A 437 -19.73 -10.80 6.19
C SER A 437 -18.42 -10.71 5.41
N ARG A 438 -18.35 -9.85 4.39
CA ARG A 438 -17.11 -9.60 3.63
C ARG A 438 -16.03 -8.91 4.45
N ALA A 439 -16.40 -8.17 5.50
CA ALA A 439 -15.39 -7.61 6.40
C ALA A 439 -14.53 -8.70 7.05
N ASP A 440 -15.06 -9.91 7.23
CA ASP A 440 -14.33 -11.06 7.76
C ASP A 440 -13.25 -11.57 6.81
N ASP A 441 -13.39 -11.37 5.50
CA ASP A 441 -12.40 -11.80 4.52
C ASP A 441 -11.09 -11.00 4.60
N LEU A 442 -11.11 -9.88 5.27
CA LEU A 442 -9.90 -9.06 5.46
C LEU A 442 -8.90 -9.66 6.44
N ARG A 443 -9.25 -10.54 7.29
CA ARG A 443 -8.51 -11.35 8.31
C ARG A 443 -7.00 -11.10 8.49
N LEU A 444 -6.49 -9.97 8.06
CA LEU A 444 -5.10 -9.60 8.30
C LEU A 444 -4.94 -9.16 9.76
N PRO A 445 -3.91 -9.64 10.45
CA PRO A 445 -3.57 -9.11 11.76
C PRO A 445 -3.23 -7.62 11.64
N ARG A 446 -3.53 -6.86 12.66
CA ARG A 446 -3.23 -5.43 12.77
C ARG A 446 -2.33 -5.17 13.96
N LYS A 447 -1.57 -4.10 13.92
CA LYS A 447 -0.70 -3.69 15.00
C LYS A 447 -1.36 -2.54 15.78
N ILE A 448 -1.65 -2.76 17.06
CA ILE A 448 -2.19 -1.76 17.97
C ILE A 448 -1.14 -1.53 19.07
N ASP A 449 -0.70 -0.29 19.24
CA ASP A 449 0.29 0.10 20.25
C ASP A 449 1.54 -0.81 20.24
N GLY A 450 1.99 -1.17 19.06
CA GLY A 450 3.15 -2.04 18.87
C GLY A 450 2.88 -3.55 18.93
N VAL A 451 1.70 -3.98 19.33
CA VAL A 451 1.31 -5.39 19.50
C VAL A 451 0.41 -5.84 18.35
N TRP A 452 0.73 -6.99 17.74
CA TRP A 452 -0.09 -7.60 16.73
C TRP A 452 -1.38 -8.18 17.32
N GLN A 453 -2.50 -7.74 16.78
CA GLN A 453 -3.84 -8.17 17.17
C GLN A 453 -4.51 -8.89 16.01
N PRO A 454 -5.30 -9.94 16.26
CA PRO A 454 -6.15 -10.52 15.24
C PRO A 454 -7.19 -9.50 14.78
N TYR A 455 -7.61 -9.61 13.52
CA TYR A 455 -8.70 -8.81 12.99
C TYR A 455 -10.02 -9.10 13.73
N ASN A 456 -10.73 -8.04 14.12
CA ASN A 456 -12.04 -8.14 14.73
C ASN A 456 -13.08 -7.42 13.85
N PRO A 457 -14.04 -8.14 13.22
CA PRO A 457 -15.06 -7.54 12.36
C PRO A 457 -15.90 -6.48 13.06
N ALA A 458 -16.14 -6.64 14.36
CA ALA A 458 -16.97 -5.72 15.16
C ALA A 458 -16.43 -4.30 15.17
N ASP A 459 -15.13 -4.10 15.02
CA ASP A 459 -14.52 -2.78 14.96
C ASP A 459 -14.88 -2.01 13.68
N TYR A 460 -15.31 -2.75 12.66
CA TYR A 460 -15.72 -2.20 11.36
C TYR A 460 -17.23 -2.10 11.20
N TRP A 461 -17.98 -2.44 12.24
CA TRP A 461 -19.43 -2.51 12.17
C TRP A 461 -20.12 -1.27 11.56
N PRO A 462 -19.75 -0.02 11.88
CA PRO A 462 -20.41 1.14 11.28
C PRO A 462 -20.25 1.25 9.75
N TYR A 463 -19.26 0.58 9.19
CA TYR A 463 -18.92 0.63 7.78
C TYR A 463 -19.40 -0.58 6.98
N ALA A 464 -19.56 -1.71 7.67
CA ALA A 464 -19.85 -3.00 7.07
C ALA A 464 -21.13 -3.05 6.21
N PRO A 465 -22.23 -2.36 6.57
CA PRO A 465 -23.45 -2.41 5.78
C PRO A 465 -23.35 -1.81 4.38
N ARG A 466 -22.31 -1.04 4.10
CA ARG A 466 -22.07 -0.48 2.77
C ARG A 466 -21.16 -1.39 1.95
N GLN A 467 -21.46 -1.51 0.67
CA GLN A 467 -20.61 -2.23 -0.28
C GLN A 467 -19.34 -1.45 -0.66
N ARG A 468 -19.04 -0.37 -0.01
CA ARG A 468 -17.85 0.44 -0.23
C ARG A 468 -16.57 -0.33 0.08
N TRP A 469 -15.59 -0.16 -0.79
CA TRP A 469 -14.27 -0.73 -0.62
C TRP A 469 -13.28 0.21 0.06
N PHE A 470 -13.72 1.37 0.45
CA PHE A 470 -12.95 2.29 1.30
C PHE A 470 -13.82 2.80 2.46
N ARG A 471 -13.17 3.29 3.47
CA ARG A 471 -13.75 3.79 4.71
C ARG A 471 -13.26 5.21 4.96
N THR A 472 -13.97 5.95 5.72
CA THR A 472 -13.60 7.32 6.11
C THR A 472 -13.38 7.40 7.61
#